data_d4faf7e89d6fd41c516b357489381cfa
#
_entry.id   d4faf7e89d6fd41c516b357489381cfa
#
_cell.length_a   1.000
_cell.length_b   1.000
_cell.length_c   1.000
_cell.angle_alpha   90.00
_cell.angle_beta   90.00
_cell.angle_gamma   90.00
#
_symmetry.space_group_name_H-M   'P 1'
#
loop_
_entity.id
_entity.type
_entity.pdbx_description
1 polymer ?
#
loop_
_entity_poly.entity_id
_entity_poly.type
_entity_poly.pdbx_seq_one_letter_code
_entity_poly.pdbx_strand_id
1 'polypeptide(L)'
;MKIKRDIVNKFKEWKDAAKHKPILLKGARQTGKTWAMEEFGKECFAYTAKFDFDRQKELLSAFTVSKEPARIIKELSLYSPVPLVPGKTLLIFDEIQECEEALNSLKYFCEEAPEWHIIAAGSLLGVAVKRRRMTVPVGKVQFMRMYPITFKEYLRASDIQTLNYVEQIEEPEKLPLIILDKLKSEYRRYMVSGGMPEAAVSMLENQGMQAVDDILQGILDLYELDFAKYADPREIPRIHALWHSLPSQLAKENRKFIYKVVKKGARSRDYEDALLWLEDAGIIYRVNAVSKPGMPLSAYEEPDIFKVYASDCGLLRRLADLPGSIVIDPTANYTEFKGAMAENAVLQSLLPSYGSVPYYWSSEGKAEIEFLLQREDEIIPVEVKAENCVSGRSIVVYNERYHPKNRIRFSFLNLQRNSGMLACPSPLTEWAMKWLDK
;
A
#
# COMPACT_ATOMS: atom_id res chain seq x y z
N MET A 1 -15.55 -0.84 -16.03
CA MET A 1 -15.53 -2.02 -15.14
C MET A 1 -15.39 -1.62 -13.68
N LYS A 2 -15.93 -2.39 -12.69
CA LYS A 2 -15.74 -2.11 -11.25
C LYS A 2 -14.91 -3.25 -10.62
N ILE A 3 -13.87 -2.89 -9.87
CA ILE A 3 -13.03 -3.86 -9.14
C ILE A 3 -13.44 -3.84 -7.67
N LYS A 4 -13.91 -4.98 -7.14
CA LYS A 4 -14.27 -5.10 -5.72
C LYS A 4 -13.04 -4.98 -4.84
N ARG A 5 -13.12 -4.15 -3.79
CA ARG A 5 -12.04 -3.88 -2.86
C ARG A 5 -12.23 -4.63 -1.55
N ASP A 6 -11.21 -5.36 -1.12
CA ASP A 6 -11.26 -6.19 0.10
C ASP A 6 -11.41 -5.34 1.39
N ILE A 7 -11.05 -4.06 1.33
CA ILE A 7 -11.27 -3.13 2.45
C ILE A 7 -12.75 -2.96 2.80
N VAL A 8 -13.67 -3.15 1.84
CA VAL A 8 -15.12 -3.09 2.08
C VAL A 8 -15.54 -4.19 3.07
N ASN A 9 -14.90 -5.36 3.04
CA ASN A 9 -15.15 -6.41 4.02
C ASN A 9 -14.70 -5.98 5.43
N LYS A 10 -13.54 -5.31 5.56
CA LYS A 10 -13.08 -4.74 6.84
C LYS A 10 -14.03 -3.65 7.36
N PHE A 11 -14.66 -2.87 6.47
CA PHE A 11 -15.69 -1.92 6.86
C PHE A 11 -16.96 -2.61 7.36
N LYS A 12 -17.35 -3.77 6.76
CA LYS A 12 -18.49 -4.58 7.24
C LYS A 12 -18.21 -5.14 8.64
N GLU A 13 -17.04 -5.73 8.86
CA GLU A 13 -16.60 -6.20 10.17
C GLU A 13 -16.63 -5.08 11.22
N TRP A 14 -16.14 -3.89 10.86
CA TRP A 14 -16.18 -2.71 11.72
C TRP A 14 -17.61 -2.27 12.05
N LYS A 15 -18.51 -2.26 11.07
CA LYS A 15 -19.92 -1.90 11.27
C LYS A 15 -20.62 -2.86 12.23
N ASP A 16 -20.35 -4.16 12.10
CA ASP A 16 -21.00 -5.22 12.87
C ASP A 16 -20.37 -5.42 14.27
N ALA A 17 -19.26 -4.72 14.58
CA ALA A 17 -18.63 -4.77 15.88
C ALA A 17 -19.53 -4.15 16.96
N ALA A 18 -19.63 -4.81 18.13
CA ALA A 18 -20.44 -4.34 19.26
C ALA A 18 -20.06 -2.94 19.76
N LYS A 19 -18.80 -2.53 19.57
CA LYS A 19 -18.30 -1.18 19.82
C LYS A 19 -17.41 -0.80 18.66
N HIS A 20 -17.71 0.29 17.99
CA HIS A 20 -16.89 0.81 16.90
C HIS A 20 -16.48 2.27 17.20
N LYS A 21 -15.34 2.65 16.66
CA LYS A 21 -14.85 4.04 16.67
C LYS A 21 -14.94 4.61 15.26
N PRO A 22 -15.07 5.92 15.07
CA PRO A 22 -14.92 6.50 13.75
C PRO A 22 -13.65 6.00 13.05
N ILE A 23 -13.77 5.61 11.79
CA ILE A 23 -12.61 5.20 10.98
C ILE A 23 -11.88 6.44 10.47
N LEU A 24 -10.55 6.40 10.54
CA LEU A 24 -9.67 7.34 9.85
C LEU A 24 -8.91 6.59 8.77
N LEU A 25 -9.39 6.71 7.53
CA LEU A 25 -8.88 5.98 6.36
C LEU A 25 -7.70 6.72 5.73
N LYS A 26 -6.52 6.14 5.83
CA LYS A 26 -5.28 6.65 5.21
C LYS A 26 -4.96 5.89 3.92
N GLY A 27 -4.22 6.51 3.03
CA GLY A 27 -3.70 5.89 1.79
C GLY A 27 -3.34 6.94 0.75
N ALA A 28 -2.46 6.59 -0.17
CA ALA A 28 -2.04 7.47 -1.24
C ALA A 28 -3.22 8.03 -2.04
N ARG A 29 -3.00 9.15 -2.71
CA ARG A 29 -4.00 9.72 -3.62
C ARG A 29 -4.26 8.73 -4.78
N GLN A 30 -5.47 8.76 -5.33
CA GLN A 30 -5.91 7.90 -6.45
C GLN A 30 -6.01 6.40 -6.14
N THR A 31 -5.95 5.96 -4.87
CA THR A 31 -6.13 4.54 -4.51
C THR A 31 -7.61 4.11 -4.40
N GLY A 32 -8.57 5.02 -4.61
CA GLY A 32 -10.00 4.73 -4.62
C GLY A 32 -10.68 4.78 -3.24
N LYS A 33 -10.17 5.59 -2.29
CA LYS A 33 -10.75 5.73 -0.94
C LYS A 33 -12.22 6.14 -0.99
N THR A 34 -12.53 7.25 -1.67
CA THR A 34 -13.88 7.78 -1.80
C THR A 34 -14.84 6.75 -2.39
N TRP A 35 -14.42 6.06 -3.46
CA TRP A 35 -15.20 5.02 -4.09
C TRP A 35 -15.52 3.87 -3.12
N ALA A 36 -14.52 3.40 -2.36
CA ALA A 36 -14.72 2.29 -1.42
C ALA A 36 -15.68 2.66 -0.28
N MET A 37 -15.60 3.89 0.23
CA MET A 37 -16.53 4.39 1.25
C MET A 37 -17.96 4.51 0.72
N GLU A 38 -18.15 5.06 -0.49
CA GLU A 38 -19.45 5.18 -1.12
C GLU A 38 -20.06 3.81 -1.45
N GLU A 39 -19.27 2.85 -1.95
CA GLU A 39 -19.75 1.49 -2.24
C GLU A 39 -20.17 0.76 -0.97
N PHE A 40 -19.37 0.87 0.10
CA PHE A 40 -19.75 0.34 1.42
C PHE A 40 -21.05 0.96 1.93
N GLY A 41 -21.20 2.29 1.78
CA GLY A 41 -22.44 2.98 2.17
C GLY A 41 -23.66 2.46 1.42
N LYS A 42 -23.55 2.29 0.10
CA LYS A 42 -24.63 1.75 -0.75
C LYS A 42 -25.00 0.30 -0.41
N GLU A 43 -23.99 -0.52 -0.07
CA GLU A 43 -24.25 -1.94 0.25
C GLU A 43 -24.83 -2.14 1.67
N CYS A 44 -24.48 -1.29 2.63
CA CYS A 44 -24.67 -1.61 4.05
C CYS A 44 -25.54 -0.63 4.83
N PHE A 45 -25.90 0.53 4.25
CA PHE A 45 -26.71 1.55 4.93
C PHE A 45 -27.93 1.97 4.10
N ALA A 46 -28.96 2.45 4.77
CA ALA A 46 -30.14 3.00 4.10
C ALA A 46 -29.82 4.32 3.39
N TYR A 47 -28.90 5.09 3.98
CA TYR A 47 -28.47 6.39 3.47
C TYR A 47 -26.96 6.52 3.57
N THR A 48 -26.36 7.26 2.62
CA THR A 48 -24.96 7.64 2.64
C THR A 48 -24.84 9.13 2.44
N ALA A 49 -24.36 9.84 3.44
CA ALA A 49 -24.14 11.27 3.41
C ALA A 49 -22.64 11.56 3.30
N LYS A 50 -22.22 12.16 2.17
CA LYS A 50 -20.83 12.55 1.94
C LYS A 50 -20.68 14.07 2.09
N PHE A 51 -19.67 14.47 2.85
CA PHE A 51 -19.24 15.83 3.08
C PHE A 51 -17.78 15.97 2.67
N ASP A 52 -17.54 16.78 1.65
CA ASP A 52 -16.22 16.99 1.04
C ASP A 52 -15.68 18.36 1.50
N PHE A 53 -14.71 18.35 2.40
CA PHE A 53 -14.16 19.58 3.01
C PHE A 53 -13.25 20.38 2.07
N ASP A 54 -12.81 19.84 0.95
CA ASP A 54 -12.10 20.62 -0.05
C ASP A 54 -13.06 21.42 -0.94
N ARG A 55 -14.22 20.86 -1.28
CA ARG A 55 -15.23 21.48 -2.13
C ARG A 55 -16.22 22.36 -1.36
N GLN A 56 -16.65 21.92 -0.19
CA GLN A 56 -17.73 22.53 0.57
C GLN A 56 -17.15 23.29 1.78
N LYS A 57 -16.49 24.42 1.52
CA LYS A 57 -15.81 25.21 2.57
C LYS A 57 -16.80 25.79 3.61
N GLU A 58 -18.06 25.95 3.26
CA GLU A 58 -19.14 26.36 4.17
C GLU A 58 -19.38 25.38 5.31
N LEU A 59 -19.06 24.08 5.12
CA LEU A 59 -19.18 23.06 6.17
C LEU A 59 -18.24 23.30 7.37
N LEU A 60 -17.15 24.07 7.18
CA LEU A 60 -16.21 24.33 8.27
C LEU A 60 -16.91 25.03 9.44
N SER A 61 -17.89 25.88 9.18
CA SER A 61 -18.66 26.59 10.21
C SER A 61 -19.37 25.65 11.17
N ALA A 62 -19.85 24.49 10.68
CA ALA A 62 -20.52 23.49 11.50
C ALA A 62 -19.62 22.88 12.59
N PHE A 63 -18.31 22.95 12.45
CA PHE A 63 -17.34 22.35 13.38
C PHE A 63 -16.60 23.38 14.25
N THR A 64 -16.58 24.66 13.86
CA THR A 64 -15.82 25.71 14.55
C THR A 64 -16.53 26.26 15.78
N VAL A 65 -17.88 26.35 15.78
CA VAL A 65 -18.68 26.94 16.87
C VAL A 65 -18.67 26.07 18.12
N SER A 66 -18.87 24.75 17.95
CA SER A 66 -18.84 23.77 19.04
C SER A 66 -18.62 22.37 18.43
N LYS A 67 -18.10 21.46 19.23
CA LYS A 67 -17.85 20.06 18.81
C LYS A 67 -18.94 19.09 19.29
N GLU A 68 -20.08 19.61 19.72
CA GLU A 68 -21.23 18.81 20.16
C GLU A 68 -21.85 18.06 18.97
N PRO A 69 -21.88 16.71 19.00
CA PRO A 69 -22.35 15.90 17.88
C PRO A 69 -23.77 16.23 17.41
N ALA A 70 -24.71 16.41 18.36
CA ALA A 70 -26.12 16.71 18.05
C ALA A 70 -26.26 18.00 17.24
N ARG A 71 -25.51 19.06 17.62
CA ARG A 71 -25.50 20.33 16.89
C ARG A 71 -24.86 20.17 15.50
N ILE A 72 -23.71 19.50 15.43
CA ILE A 72 -23.02 19.26 14.16
C ILE A 72 -23.96 18.53 13.19
N ILE A 73 -24.60 17.44 13.62
CA ILE A 73 -25.55 16.68 12.81
C ILE A 73 -26.71 17.55 12.33
N LYS A 74 -27.28 18.40 13.21
CA LYS A 74 -28.34 19.32 12.83
C LYS A 74 -27.90 20.30 11.74
N GLU A 75 -26.69 20.83 11.81
CA GLU A 75 -26.17 21.74 10.79
C GLU A 75 -25.84 20.99 9.50
N LEU A 76 -25.17 19.81 9.58
CA LEU A 76 -24.88 18.99 8.41
C LEU A 76 -26.15 18.52 7.67
N SER A 77 -27.29 18.36 8.39
CA SER A 77 -28.56 17.99 7.77
C SER A 77 -29.09 19.02 6.78
N LEU A 78 -28.66 20.29 6.91
CA LEU A 78 -29.04 21.36 5.99
C LEU A 78 -28.31 21.27 4.63
N TYR A 79 -27.17 20.58 4.61
CA TYR A 79 -26.33 20.40 3.42
C TYR A 79 -26.45 18.98 2.84
N SER A 80 -27.07 18.05 3.58
CA SER A 80 -27.21 16.67 3.16
C SER A 80 -28.37 16.46 2.20
N PRO A 81 -28.16 15.79 1.03
CA PRO A 81 -29.25 15.45 0.14
C PRO A 81 -30.09 14.25 0.63
N VAL A 82 -29.66 13.61 1.72
CA VAL A 82 -30.33 12.43 2.30
C VAL A 82 -30.57 12.64 3.80
N PRO A 83 -31.56 11.93 4.40
CA PRO A 83 -31.79 12.00 5.84
C PRO A 83 -30.58 11.53 6.64
N LEU A 84 -30.24 12.26 7.73
CA LEU A 84 -29.25 11.83 8.70
C LEU A 84 -29.97 11.12 9.85
N VAL A 85 -29.89 9.79 9.89
CA VAL A 85 -30.57 8.94 10.88
C VAL A 85 -29.55 8.07 11.60
N PRO A 86 -29.44 8.11 12.93
CA PRO A 86 -28.51 7.29 13.71
C PRO A 86 -28.64 5.80 13.34
N GLY A 87 -27.52 5.11 13.17
CA GLY A 87 -27.45 3.69 12.80
C GLY A 87 -27.90 3.33 11.37
N LYS A 88 -28.57 4.26 10.65
CA LYS A 88 -29.06 4.03 9.28
C LYS A 88 -28.31 4.81 8.21
N THR A 89 -27.59 5.88 8.60
CA THR A 89 -26.81 6.73 7.71
C THR A 89 -25.32 6.54 7.95
N LEU A 90 -24.57 6.22 6.91
CA LEU A 90 -23.11 6.35 6.93
C LEU A 90 -22.74 7.80 6.66
N LEU A 91 -21.95 8.39 7.56
CA LEU A 91 -21.35 9.70 7.35
C LEU A 91 -19.94 9.52 6.76
N ILE A 92 -19.69 10.10 5.60
CA ILE A 92 -18.40 10.14 4.94
C ILE A 92 -17.84 11.55 5.03
N PHE A 93 -16.71 11.71 5.71
CA PHE A 93 -15.95 12.95 5.80
C PHE A 93 -14.74 12.86 4.88
N ASP A 94 -14.89 13.38 3.66
CA ASP A 94 -13.85 13.30 2.63
C ASP A 94 -12.93 14.53 2.68
N GLU A 95 -11.64 14.33 2.37
CA GLU A 95 -10.57 15.32 2.47
C GLU A 95 -10.53 16.03 3.85
N ILE A 96 -10.64 15.22 4.93
CA ILE A 96 -10.79 15.71 6.31
C ILE A 96 -9.61 16.58 6.78
N GLN A 97 -8.43 16.46 6.16
CA GLN A 97 -7.27 17.31 6.46
C GLN A 97 -7.51 18.80 6.13
N GLU A 98 -8.55 19.12 5.38
CA GLU A 98 -8.94 20.50 5.11
C GLU A 98 -9.78 21.12 6.24
N CYS A 99 -10.17 20.34 7.27
CA CYS A 99 -10.92 20.81 8.45
C CYS A 99 -10.41 20.12 9.72
N GLU A 100 -9.51 20.78 10.44
CA GLU A 100 -8.95 20.26 11.70
C GLU A 100 -10.03 20.07 12.77
N GLU A 101 -11.02 20.97 12.84
CA GLU A 101 -12.12 20.90 13.79
C GLU A 101 -12.99 19.67 13.55
N ALA A 102 -13.22 19.28 12.28
CA ALA A 102 -13.94 18.07 11.94
C ALA A 102 -13.14 16.81 12.37
N LEU A 103 -11.82 16.81 12.17
CA LEU A 103 -10.94 15.75 12.65
C LEU A 103 -11.02 15.62 14.18
N ASN A 104 -10.95 16.75 14.90
CA ASN A 104 -11.04 16.78 16.35
C ASN A 104 -12.43 16.39 16.88
N SER A 105 -13.51 16.65 16.13
CA SER A 105 -14.88 16.29 16.51
C SER A 105 -15.09 14.77 16.58
N LEU A 106 -14.30 13.97 15.87
CA LEU A 106 -14.40 12.51 15.89
C LEU A 106 -14.28 11.92 17.30
N LYS A 107 -13.55 12.60 18.21
CA LYS A 107 -13.50 12.22 19.61
C LYS A 107 -14.88 12.24 20.26
N TYR A 108 -15.62 13.33 20.08
CA TYR A 108 -16.92 13.54 20.69
C TYR A 108 -17.97 12.61 20.08
N PHE A 109 -17.90 12.35 18.77
CA PHE A 109 -18.74 11.32 18.16
C PHE A 109 -18.47 9.93 18.76
N CYS A 110 -17.21 9.57 19.01
CA CYS A 110 -16.86 8.30 19.64
C CYS A 110 -17.38 8.19 21.10
N GLU A 111 -17.39 9.29 21.85
CA GLU A 111 -17.71 9.29 23.29
C GLU A 111 -19.19 9.50 23.57
N GLU A 112 -19.85 10.40 22.83
CA GLU A 112 -21.17 10.96 23.13
C GLU A 112 -22.26 10.51 22.13
N ALA A 113 -21.86 10.04 20.94
CA ALA A 113 -22.78 9.67 19.87
C ALA A 113 -22.31 8.41 19.10
N PRO A 114 -22.07 7.29 19.83
CA PRO A 114 -21.49 6.06 19.23
C PRO A 114 -22.42 5.36 18.23
N GLU A 115 -23.68 5.74 18.14
CA GLU A 115 -24.64 5.26 17.16
C GLU A 115 -24.38 5.77 15.73
N TRP A 116 -23.51 6.78 15.58
CA TRP A 116 -23.14 7.30 14.27
C TRP A 116 -21.95 6.55 13.67
N HIS A 117 -22.14 6.00 12.49
CA HIS A 117 -21.07 5.39 11.72
C HIS A 117 -20.38 6.44 10.86
N ILE A 118 -19.10 6.70 11.14
CA ILE A 118 -18.32 7.73 10.46
C ILE A 118 -17.06 7.11 9.86
N ILE A 119 -16.83 7.36 8.57
CA ILE A 119 -15.55 7.11 7.91
C ILE A 119 -15.02 8.45 7.41
N ALA A 120 -13.90 8.86 7.98
CA ALA A 120 -13.17 10.05 7.55
C ALA A 120 -11.96 9.64 6.70
N ALA A 121 -11.74 10.30 5.58
CA ALA A 121 -10.62 10.02 4.68
C ALA A 121 -9.87 11.30 4.29
N GLY A 122 -8.59 11.13 4.03
CA GLY A 122 -7.76 12.19 3.47
C GLY A 122 -6.54 11.62 2.76
N SER A 123 -6.26 12.12 1.56
CA SER A 123 -5.17 11.61 0.73
C SER A 123 -3.78 11.98 1.26
N LEU A 124 -3.65 13.15 1.88
CA LEU A 124 -2.42 13.66 2.49
C LEU A 124 -2.52 13.81 4.01
N LEU A 125 -3.39 13.03 4.62
CA LEU A 125 -3.65 13.11 6.06
C LEU A 125 -2.37 12.91 6.89
N GLY A 126 -1.48 11.98 6.48
CA GLY A 126 -0.19 11.77 7.15
C GLY A 126 0.67 13.03 7.14
N VAL A 127 0.78 13.68 5.99
CA VAL A 127 1.52 14.95 5.82
C VAL A 127 0.87 16.06 6.63
N ALA A 128 -0.47 16.22 6.55
CA ALA A 128 -1.19 17.28 7.25
C ALA A 128 -1.05 17.16 8.78
N VAL A 129 -1.23 15.96 9.33
CA VAL A 129 -1.11 15.70 10.77
C VAL A 129 0.27 16.06 11.29
N LYS A 130 1.34 15.63 10.63
CA LYS A 130 2.70 15.88 11.11
C LYS A 130 3.17 17.32 10.88
N ARG A 131 2.89 17.89 9.71
CA ARG A 131 3.45 19.18 9.31
C ARG A 131 2.59 20.38 9.71
N ARG A 132 1.27 20.27 9.66
CA ARG A 132 0.36 21.30 10.19
C ARG A 132 0.16 21.17 11.69
N ARG A 133 0.79 20.20 12.36
CA ARG A 133 0.64 19.88 13.79
C ARG A 133 -0.83 19.65 14.19
N MET A 134 -1.62 19.06 13.28
CA MET A 134 -3.01 18.77 13.55
C MET A 134 -3.12 17.73 14.66
N THR A 135 -4.02 17.97 15.60
CA THR A 135 -4.28 17.03 16.69
C THR A 135 -5.19 15.89 16.18
N VAL A 136 -4.72 14.65 16.26
CA VAL A 136 -5.56 13.48 16.00
C VAL A 136 -6.06 12.93 17.33
N PRO A 137 -7.35 12.61 17.47
CA PRO A 137 -7.91 12.07 18.71
C PRO A 137 -7.45 10.61 18.93
N VAL A 138 -6.23 10.44 19.42
CA VAL A 138 -5.60 9.14 19.67
C VAL A 138 -6.48 8.32 20.64
N GLY A 139 -6.69 7.05 20.30
CA GLY A 139 -7.54 6.16 21.10
C GLY A 139 -9.05 6.30 20.87
N LYS A 140 -9.50 7.33 20.14
CA LYS A 140 -10.93 7.61 19.85
C LYS A 140 -11.28 7.39 18.37
N VAL A 141 -10.30 7.08 17.53
CA VAL A 141 -10.47 6.70 16.14
C VAL A 141 -9.80 5.35 15.87
N GLN A 142 -10.28 4.65 14.85
CA GLN A 142 -9.67 3.44 14.32
C GLN A 142 -8.98 3.78 13.00
N PHE A 143 -7.67 3.55 12.94
CA PHE A 143 -6.91 3.73 11.71
C PHE A 143 -7.10 2.53 10.78
N MET A 144 -7.43 2.82 9.53
CA MET A 144 -7.38 1.84 8.45
C MET A 144 -6.54 2.38 7.29
N ARG A 145 -5.89 1.49 6.55
CA ARG A 145 -5.07 1.87 5.40
C ARG A 145 -5.66 1.30 4.13
N MET A 146 -5.83 2.18 3.14
CA MET A 146 -6.17 1.83 1.76
C MET A 146 -4.89 1.69 0.96
N TYR A 147 -4.67 0.51 0.41
CA TYR A 147 -3.57 0.23 -0.51
C TYR A 147 -4.03 0.39 -1.96
N PRO A 148 -3.14 0.48 -2.95
CA PRO A 148 -3.49 0.23 -4.35
C PRO A 148 -4.23 -1.10 -4.49
N ILE A 149 -4.92 -1.33 -5.60
CA ILE A 149 -5.56 -2.63 -5.90
C ILE A 149 -4.50 -3.73 -5.76
N THR A 150 -4.82 -4.79 -5.01
CA THR A 150 -3.92 -5.94 -4.88
C THR A 150 -4.02 -6.85 -6.10
N PHE A 151 -3.04 -7.74 -6.28
CA PHE A 151 -3.14 -8.71 -7.38
C PHE A 151 -4.35 -9.64 -7.23
N LYS A 152 -4.72 -10.01 -6.01
CA LYS A 152 -5.93 -10.78 -5.70
C LYS A 152 -7.20 -10.05 -6.16
N GLU A 153 -7.32 -8.76 -5.85
CA GLU A 153 -8.45 -7.92 -6.28
C GLU A 153 -8.49 -7.78 -7.82
N TYR A 154 -7.31 -7.61 -8.44
CA TYR A 154 -7.15 -7.57 -9.89
C TYR A 154 -7.54 -8.91 -10.56
N LEU A 155 -7.03 -10.04 -10.05
CA LEU A 155 -7.33 -11.38 -10.55
C LEU A 155 -8.82 -11.71 -10.42
N ARG A 156 -9.47 -11.26 -9.35
CA ARG A 156 -10.94 -11.40 -9.17
C ARG A 156 -11.72 -10.77 -10.32
N ALA A 157 -11.19 -9.70 -10.89
CA ALA A 157 -11.82 -8.97 -11.99
C ALA A 157 -11.43 -9.52 -13.37
N SER A 158 -10.20 -10.06 -13.52
CA SER A 158 -9.69 -10.57 -14.80
C SER A 158 -10.02 -12.06 -15.02
N ASP A 159 -9.80 -12.91 -14.03
CA ASP A 159 -10.02 -14.38 -14.12
C ASP A 159 -10.49 -14.96 -12.78
N ILE A 160 -11.80 -14.87 -12.52
CA ILE A 160 -12.42 -15.39 -11.30
C ILE A 160 -12.26 -16.91 -11.15
N GLN A 161 -12.14 -17.65 -12.26
CA GLN A 161 -11.99 -19.10 -12.21
C GLN A 161 -10.61 -19.48 -11.68
N THR A 162 -9.57 -18.81 -12.16
CA THR A 162 -8.22 -18.99 -11.64
C THR A 162 -8.12 -18.55 -10.17
N LEU A 163 -8.76 -17.44 -9.79
CA LEU A 163 -8.83 -17.04 -8.38
C LEU A 163 -9.49 -18.11 -7.51
N ASN A 164 -10.68 -18.62 -7.90
CA ASN A 164 -11.39 -19.63 -7.14
C ASN A 164 -10.56 -20.92 -6.99
N TYR A 165 -9.82 -21.30 -8.02
CA TYR A 165 -8.89 -22.42 -7.93
C TYR A 165 -7.81 -22.18 -6.84
N VAL A 166 -7.18 -21.01 -6.86
CA VAL A 166 -6.13 -20.65 -5.87
C VAL A 166 -6.67 -20.60 -4.45
N GLU A 167 -7.89 -20.06 -4.25
CA GLU A 167 -8.53 -19.98 -2.93
C GLU A 167 -8.81 -21.36 -2.30
N GLN A 168 -9.01 -22.40 -3.13
CA GLN A 168 -9.23 -23.77 -2.68
C GLN A 168 -7.97 -24.52 -2.31
N ILE A 169 -6.79 -23.98 -2.62
CA ILE A 169 -5.52 -24.63 -2.25
C ILE A 169 -5.34 -24.53 -0.74
N GLU A 170 -5.41 -25.66 -0.08
CA GLU A 170 -5.19 -25.74 1.37
C GLU A 170 -3.72 -25.96 1.71
N GLU A 171 -3.04 -26.84 0.98
CA GLU A 171 -1.62 -27.16 1.13
C GLU A 171 -0.81 -26.72 -0.09
N PRO A 172 0.45 -26.26 0.10
CA PRO A 172 1.28 -25.78 -1.00
C PRO A 172 1.80 -26.91 -1.86
N GLU A 173 1.06 -27.27 -2.89
CA GLU A 173 1.40 -28.27 -3.88
C GLU A 173 1.54 -27.67 -5.30
N LYS A 174 2.17 -28.43 -6.20
CA LYS A 174 2.41 -27.96 -7.57
C LYS A 174 1.11 -27.67 -8.30
N LEU A 175 1.01 -26.46 -8.82
CA LEU A 175 -0.10 -26.04 -9.68
C LEU A 175 -0.03 -26.74 -11.03
N PRO A 176 -1.19 -27.06 -11.65
CA PRO A 176 -1.25 -27.37 -13.07
C PRO A 176 -0.59 -26.25 -13.90
N LEU A 177 0.19 -26.61 -14.92
CA LEU A 177 0.91 -25.64 -15.74
C LEU A 177 0.00 -24.56 -16.34
N ILE A 178 -1.19 -24.96 -16.78
CA ILE A 178 -2.17 -24.01 -17.34
C ILE A 178 -2.57 -22.92 -16.33
N ILE A 179 -2.73 -23.26 -15.06
CA ILE A 179 -3.04 -22.30 -13.99
C ILE A 179 -1.85 -21.41 -13.72
N LEU A 180 -0.65 -22.00 -13.60
CA LEU A 180 0.58 -21.25 -13.35
C LEU A 180 0.86 -20.25 -14.48
N ASP A 181 0.69 -20.64 -15.74
CA ASP A 181 0.94 -19.75 -16.88
C ASP A 181 -0.10 -18.63 -16.97
N LYS A 182 -1.36 -18.89 -16.67
CA LYS A 182 -2.40 -17.86 -16.54
C LYS A 182 -2.03 -16.85 -15.44
N LEU A 183 -1.68 -17.34 -14.25
CA LEU A 183 -1.25 -16.48 -13.13
C LEU A 183 -0.06 -15.59 -13.51
N LYS A 184 0.95 -16.14 -14.16
CA LYS A 184 2.12 -15.37 -14.63
C LYS A 184 1.74 -14.33 -15.67
N SER A 185 0.87 -14.66 -16.60
CA SER A 185 0.38 -13.73 -17.62
C SER A 185 -0.37 -12.56 -16.99
N GLU A 186 -1.36 -12.84 -16.14
CA GLU A 186 -2.14 -11.81 -15.46
C GLU A 186 -1.27 -10.97 -14.50
N TYR A 187 -0.28 -11.59 -13.84
CA TYR A 187 0.64 -10.86 -12.96
C TYR A 187 1.55 -9.89 -13.73
N ARG A 188 2.03 -10.26 -14.92
CA ARG A 188 2.78 -9.33 -15.78
C ARG A 188 1.91 -8.15 -16.22
N ARG A 189 0.65 -8.40 -16.60
CA ARG A 189 -0.32 -7.35 -16.93
C ARG A 189 -0.55 -6.42 -15.74
N TYR A 190 -0.72 -7.00 -14.55
CA TYR A 190 -0.83 -6.24 -13.30
C TYR A 190 0.43 -5.42 -13.00
N MET A 191 1.63 -5.97 -13.19
CA MET A 191 2.87 -5.20 -13.00
C MET A 191 3.00 -4.02 -13.97
N VAL A 192 2.37 -4.08 -15.14
CA VAL A 192 2.34 -2.95 -16.08
C VAL A 192 1.43 -1.83 -15.60
N SER A 193 0.19 -2.14 -15.22
CA SER A 193 -0.78 -1.14 -14.75
C SER A 193 -0.56 -0.74 -13.30
N GLY A 194 0.06 -1.62 -12.51
CA GLY A 194 0.02 -1.51 -11.07
C GLY A 194 -1.39 -1.71 -10.52
N GLY A 195 -1.58 -1.25 -9.29
CA GLY A 195 -2.85 -1.29 -8.56
C GLY A 195 -3.55 0.07 -8.49
N MET A 196 -3.14 1.09 -9.27
CA MET A 196 -3.91 2.32 -9.36
C MET A 196 -5.22 2.05 -10.09
N PRO A 197 -6.40 2.33 -9.48
CA PRO A 197 -7.70 1.85 -9.97
C PRO A 197 -7.98 2.15 -11.43
N GLU A 198 -7.73 3.37 -11.88
CA GLU A 198 -7.99 3.79 -13.27
C GLU A 198 -7.07 3.05 -14.25
N ALA A 199 -5.78 2.93 -13.94
CA ALA A 199 -4.81 2.21 -14.76
C ALA A 199 -5.11 0.69 -14.81
N ALA A 200 -5.47 0.10 -13.66
CA ALA A 200 -5.86 -1.30 -13.58
C ALA A 200 -7.13 -1.60 -14.41
N VAL A 201 -8.14 -0.74 -14.33
CA VAL A 201 -9.36 -0.84 -15.15
C VAL A 201 -9.05 -0.70 -16.62
N SER A 202 -8.24 0.29 -17.03
CA SER A 202 -7.82 0.49 -18.43
C SER A 202 -7.11 -0.76 -18.98
N MET A 203 -6.23 -1.40 -18.18
CA MET A 203 -5.58 -2.66 -18.54
C MET A 203 -6.57 -3.81 -18.72
N LEU A 204 -7.52 -3.95 -17.80
CA LEU A 204 -8.54 -5.01 -17.83
C LEU A 204 -9.51 -4.84 -19.01
N GLU A 205 -9.84 -3.61 -19.37
CA GLU A 205 -10.69 -3.27 -20.52
C GLU A 205 -9.93 -3.27 -21.86
N ASN A 206 -8.64 -3.61 -21.85
CA ASN A 206 -7.75 -3.67 -23.03
C ASN A 206 -7.75 -2.36 -23.85
N GLN A 207 -7.72 -1.20 -23.17
CA GLN A 207 -7.71 0.11 -23.81
C GLN A 207 -6.36 0.43 -24.49
N GLY A 208 -5.37 -0.44 -24.35
CA GLY A 208 -4.02 -0.32 -24.91
C GLY A 208 -2.99 0.18 -23.91
N MET A 209 -1.71 -0.09 -24.22
CA MET A 209 -0.60 0.26 -23.33
C MET A 209 -0.43 1.76 -23.18
N GLN A 210 -0.66 2.53 -24.25
CA GLN A 210 -0.54 3.99 -24.21
C GLN A 210 -1.56 4.61 -23.26
N ALA A 211 -2.80 4.14 -23.26
CA ALA A 211 -3.83 4.63 -22.32
C ALA A 211 -3.43 4.39 -20.86
N VAL A 212 -2.87 3.21 -20.56
CA VAL A 212 -2.35 2.90 -19.21
C VAL A 212 -1.18 3.82 -18.83
N ASP A 213 -0.27 4.09 -19.78
CA ASP A 213 0.88 4.97 -19.57
C ASP A 213 0.46 6.42 -19.35
N ASP A 214 -0.52 6.92 -20.11
CA ASP A 214 -1.06 8.26 -19.96
C ASP A 214 -1.75 8.46 -18.59
N ILE A 215 -2.52 7.46 -18.13
CA ILE A 215 -3.15 7.47 -16.80
C ILE A 215 -2.08 7.50 -15.70
N LEU A 216 -1.09 6.61 -15.77
CA LEU A 216 -0.01 6.56 -14.78
C LEU A 216 0.80 7.85 -14.76
N GLN A 217 1.09 8.43 -15.94
CA GLN A 217 1.76 9.72 -16.01
C GLN A 217 0.94 10.82 -15.36
N GLY A 218 -0.36 10.88 -15.64
CA GLY A 218 -1.26 11.84 -15.00
C GLY A 218 -1.27 11.73 -13.47
N ILE A 219 -1.14 10.50 -12.92
CA ILE A 219 -1.04 10.30 -11.46
C ILE A 219 0.32 10.81 -10.93
N LEU A 220 1.43 10.55 -11.64
CA LEU A 220 2.74 11.09 -11.26
C LEU A 220 2.74 12.62 -11.26
N ASP A 221 2.18 13.23 -12.29
CA ASP A 221 2.05 14.69 -12.41
C ASP A 221 1.21 15.28 -11.26
N LEU A 222 0.11 14.60 -10.87
CA LEU A 222 -0.70 15.00 -9.71
C LEU A 222 0.08 14.92 -8.40
N TYR A 223 0.94 13.90 -8.21
CA TYR A 223 1.79 13.83 -7.02
C TYR A 223 2.79 15.00 -6.97
N GLU A 224 3.37 15.39 -8.10
CA GLU A 224 4.28 16.53 -8.16
C GLU A 224 3.58 17.87 -7.86
N LEU A 225 2.32 18.02 -8.32
CA LEU A 225 1.48 19.16 -7.94
C LEU A 225 1.19 19.18 -6.43
N ASP A 226 0.99 18.01 -5.82
CA ASP A 226 0.80 17.91 -4.37
C ASP A 226 2.09 18.29 -3.61
N PHE A 227 3.29 17.96 -4.13
CA PHE A 227 4.55 18.42 -3.55
C PHE A 227 4.59 19.96 -3.50
N ALA A 228 4.23 20.60 -4.61
CA ALA A 228 4.21 22.06 -4.70
C ALA A 228 3.16 22.71 -3.79
N LYS A 229 1.99 22.06 -3.60
CA LYS A 229 0.87 22.61 -2.82
C LYS A 229 1.05 22.45 -1.31
N TYR A 230 1.62 21.34 -0.85
CA TYR A 230 1.55 20.94 0.56
C TYR A 230 2.90 20.85 1.27
N ALA A 231 4.03 20.84 0.55
CA ALA A 231 5.36 20.84 1.16
C ALA A 231 5.86 22.26 1.44
N ASP A 232 6.84 22.36 2.37
CA ASP A 232 7.57 23.62 2.55
C ASP A 232 8.32 23.97 1.25
N PRO A 233 8.27 25.22 0.78
CA PRO A 233 8.96 25.64 -0.46
C PRO A 233 10.45 25.25 -0.52
N ARG A 234 11.13 25.17 0.63
CA ARG A 234 12.55 24.77 0.72
C ARG A 234 12.76 23.28 0.48
N GLU A 235 11.73 22.47 0.71
CA GLU A 235 11.79 21.01 0.58
C GLU A 235 11.33 20.51 -0.77
N ILE A 236 10.51 21.28 -1.50
CA ILE A 236 9.97 20.88 -2.80
C ILE A 236 11.06 20.35 -3.74
N PRO A 237 12.21 21.05 -3.98
CA PRO A 237 13.25 20.54 -4.86
C PRO A 237 13.91 19.25 -4.37
N ARG A 238 13.93 19.03 -3.04
CA ARG A 238 14.50 17.82 -2.43
C ARG A 238 13.55 16.64 -2.59
N ILE A 239 12.24 16.86 -2.40
CA ILE A 239 11.19 15.86 -2.62
C ILE A 239 11.21 15.39 -4.07
N HIS A 240 11.22 16.32 -5.04
CA HIS A 240 11.34 15.99 -6.46
C HIS A 240 12.62 15.18 -6.74
N ALA A 241 13.76 15.62 -6.24
CA ALA A 241 15.03 14.93 -6.48
C ALA A 241 15.02 13.50 -5.91
N LEU A 242 14.44 13.29 -4.71
CA LEU A 242 14.26 11.96 -4.12
C LEU A 242 13.33 11.10 -4.98
N TRP A 243 12.15 11.63 -5.33
CA TRP A 243 11.14 10.94 -6.11
C TRP A 243 11.72 10.43 -7.43
N HIS A 244 12.33 11.30 -8.21
CA HIS A 244 12.96 10.93 -9.48
C HIS A 244 14.20 10.03 -9.35
N SER A 245 14.80 9.94 -8.18
CA SER A 245 15.93 9.04 -7.95
C SER A 245 15.53 7.59 -7.71
N LEU A 246 14.26 7.29 -7.41
CA LEU A 246 13.80 5.94 -7.04
C LEU A 246 14.21 4.86 -8.04
N PRO A 247 14.00 5.02 -9.37
CA PRO A 247 14.44 4.01 -10.33
C PRO A 247 15.94 3.74 -10.26
N SER A 248 16.75 4.80 -10.16
CA SER A 248 18.20 4.70 -10.06
C SER A 248 18.70 4.10 -8.74
N GLN A 249 17.95 4.29 -7.64
CA GLN A 249 18.25 3.64 -6.36
C GLN A 249 18.00 2.14 -6.42
N LEU A 250 16.86 1.74 -6.99
CA LEU A 250 16.42 0.35 -7.07
C LEU A 250 17.16 -0.46 -8.16
N ALA A 251 17.67 0.19 -9.21
CA ALA A 251 18.48 -0.45 -10.25
C ALA A 251 19.87 -0.91 -9.77
N LYS A 252 20.32 -0.51 -8.59
CA LYS A 252 21.62 -0.89 -8.04
C LYS A 252 21.61 -2.31 -7.51
N GLU A 253 22.77 -2.95 -7.53
CA GLU A 253 22.95 -4.35 -7.12
C GLU A 253 22.43 -4.63 -5.71
N ASN A 254 22.76 -3.78 -4.73
CA ASN A 254 22.34 -3.95 -3.33
C ASN A 254 21.10 -3.12 -2.92
N ARG A 255 20.58 -2.29 -3.83
CA ARG A 255 19.39 -1.43 -3.63
C ARG A 255 19.34 -0.61 -2.33
N LYS A 256 20.44 -0.56 -1.59
CA LYS A 256 20.58 0.31 -0.43
C LYS A 256 20.46 1.76 -0.87
N PHE A 257 19.65 2.55 -0.14
CA PHE A 257 19.46 3.95 -0.47
C PHE A 257 20.77 4.75 -0.29
N ILE A 258 21.14 5.51 -1.29
CA ILE A 258 22.38 6.29 -1.32
C ILE A 258 22.07 7.75 -1.66
N TYR A 259 22.20 8.64 -0.68
CA TYR A 259 21.94 10.08 -0.88
C TYR A 259 22.75 10.72 -2.02
N LYS A 260 23.99 10.27 -2.26
CA LYS A 260 24.84 10.75 -3.37
C LYS A 260 24.26 10.46 -4.76
N VAL A 261 23.30 9.50 -4.89
CA VAL A 261 22.58 9.21 -6.14
C VAL A 261 21.52 10.26 -6.41
N VAL A 262 20.90 10.79 -5.36
CA VAL A 262 19.94 11.89 -5.47
C VAL A 262 20.64 13.13 -6.02
N LYS A 263 21.80 13.49 -5.42
CA LYS A 263 22.63 14.63 -5.84
C LYS A 263 24.06 14.45 -5.33
N LYS A 264 25.06 14.80 -6.14
CA LYS A 264 26.45 14.82 -5.72
C LYS A 264 26.63 15.69 -4.46
N GLY A 265 27.19 15.10 -3.39
CA GLY A 265 27.39 15.78 -2.12
C GLY A 265 26.17 15.80 -1.19
N ALA A 266 25.05 15.17 -1.55
CA ALA A 266 23.88 15.05 -0.69
C ALA A 266 24.20 14.28 0.60
N ARG A 267 23.64 14.75 1.72
CA ARG A 267 23.79 14.17 3.06
C ARG A 267 22.42 13.81 3.62
N SER A 268 22.34 12.80 4.49
CA SER A 268 21.11 12.35 5.15
C SER A 268 20.31 13.51 5.73
N ARG A 269 20.92 14.32 6.58
CA ARG A 269 20.27 15.47 7.24
C ARG A 269 19.59 16.47 6.30
N ASP A 270 20.02 16.52 5.03
CA ASP A 270 19.48 17.50 4.07
C ASP A 270 18.22 16.98 3.36
N TYR A 271 17.95 15.66 3.44
CA TYR A 271 16.90 14.98 2.69
C TYR A 271 15.94 14.17 3.58
N GLU A 272 16.21 14.05 4.90
CA GLU A 272 15.37 13.22 5.79
C GLU A 272 13.92 13.73 5.83
N ASP A 273 13.70 15.04 5.93
CA ASP A 273 12.36 15.63 5.93
C ASP A 273 11.62 15.38 4.62
N ALA A 274 12.33 15.43 3.49
CA ALA A 274 11.74 15.13 2.18
C ALA A 274 11.39 13.65 2.04
N LEU A 275 12.22 12.76 2.59
CA LEU A 275 11.95 11.32 2.60
C LEU A 275 10.72 11.00 3.47
N LEU A 276 10.65 11.56 4.68
CA LEU A 276 9.50 11.45 5.58
C LEU A 276 8.22 12.00 4.94
N TRP A 277 8.32 13.06 4.15
CA TRP A 277 7.18 13.61 3.43
C TRP A 277 6.59 12.58 2.46
N LEU A 278 7.42 11.92 1.66
CA LEU A 278 7.00 10.90 0.70
C LEU A 278 6.40 9.66 1.39
N GLU A 279 6.95 9.26 2.54
CA GLU A 279 6.40 8.19 3.37
C GLU A 279 5.03 8.56 3.95
N ASP A 280 4.90 9.79 4.49
CA ASP A 280 3.66 10.28 5.09
C ASP A 280 2.55 10.47 4.06
N ALA A 281 2.91 10.83 2.81
CA ALA A 281 2.01 10.83 1.67
C ALA A 281 1.59 9.41 1.24
N GLY A 282 2.31 8.39 1.69
CA GLY A 282 2.03 6.99 1.40
C GLY A 282 2.40 6.57 -0.02
N ILE A 283 3.28 7.32 -0.69
CA ILE A 283 3.71 7.03 -2.07
C ILE A 283 5.03 6.26 -2.14
N ILE A 284 5.74 6.14 -1.02
CA ILE A 284 6.90 5.27 -0.86
C ILE A 284 6.80 4.45 0.43
N TYR A 285 7.62 3.40 0.51
CA TYR A 285 7.88 2.62 1.71
C TYR A 285 9.38 2.56 1.97
N ARG A 286 9.78 2.85 3.20
CA ARG A 286 11.15 2.68 3.69
C ARG A 286 11.25 1.32 4.39
N VAL A 287 12.11 0.45 3.89
CA VAL A 287 12.41 -0.87 4.46
C VAL A 287 13.77 -0.79 5.11
N ASN A 288 13.82 -0.77 6.46
CA ASN A 288 15.05 -0.62 7.22
C ASN A 288 15.80 -1.94 7.33
N ALA A 289 17.13 -1.85 7.38
CA ALA A 289 17.98 -2.99 7.70
C ALA A 289 17.87 -3.37 9.17
N VAL A 290 18.21 -4.62 9.47
CA VAL A 290 18.50 -5.05 10.83
C VAL A 290 19.93 -5.57 10.92
N SER A 291 20.63 -5.23 12.00
CA SER A 291 22.01 -5.69 12.26
C SER A 291 22.08 -7.21 12.48
N LYS A 292 21.03 -7.78 13.05
CA LYS A 292 20.80 -9.23 13.15
C LYS A 292 19.31 -9.53 13.21
N PRO A 293 18.86 -10.70 12.73
CA PRO A 293 17.47 -11.14 12.86
C PRO A 293 17.18 -11.65 14.27
N GLY A 294 17.08 -10.71 15.20
CA GLY A 294 16.68 -10.98 16.60
C GLY A 294 15.25 -10.51 16.87
N MET A 295 14.59 -11.09 17.87
CA MET A 295 13.23 -10.75 18.25
C MET A 295 13.22 -9.74 19.42
N PRO A 296 12.46 -8.64 19.37
CA PRO A 296 11.74 -8.13 18.19
C PRO A 296 12.68 -7.49 17.16
N LEU A 297 12.34 -7.58 15.86
CA LEU A 297 13.19 -7.01 14.78
C LEU A 297 13.47 -5.52 14.96
N SER A 298 12.51 -4.76 15.47
CA SER A 298 12.65 -3.32 15.73
C SER A 298 13.77 -2.97 16.72
N ALA A 299 14.16 -3.89 17.61
CA ALA A 299 15.26 -3.68 18.54
C ALA A 299 16.65 -3.75 17.87
N TYR A 300 16.71 -4.26 16.66
CA TYR A 300 17.95 -4.43 15.88
C TYR A 300 17.96 -3.59 14.60
N GLU A 301 17.01 -2.67 14.48
CA GLU A 301 16.88 -1.75 13.35
C GLU A 301 18.11 -0.86 13.21
N GLU A 302 18.55 -0.67 11.98
CA GLU A 302 19.62 0.25 11.58
C GLU A 302 18.97 1.43 10.82
N PRO A 303 18.64 2.54 11.49
CA PRO A 303 17.85 3.64 10.88
C PRO A 303 18.51 4.29 9.67
N ASP A 304 19.85 4.30 9.63
CA ASP A 304 20.64 4.91 8.55
C ASP A 304 20.81 4.00 7.33
N ILE A 305 20.35 2.74 7.44
CA ILE A 305 20.52 1.72 6.40
C ILE A 305 19.16 1.20 5.97
N PHE A 306 18.70 1.62 4.80
CA PHE A 306 17.37 1.28 4.31
C PHE A 306 17.32 1.18 2.78
N LYS A 307 16.24 0.58 2.29
CA LYS A 307 15.81 0.59 0.90
C LYS A 307 14.52 1.39 0.78
N VAL A 308 14.26 1.98 -0.39
CA VAL A 308 13.04 2.72 -0.66
C VAL A 308 12.33 2.10 -1.86
N TYR A 309 11.06 1.76 -1.68
CA TYR A 309 10.19 1.20 -2.72
C TYR A 309 9.04 2.15 -3.01
N ALA A 310 8.56 2.17 -4.25
CA ALA A 310 7.33 2.88 -4.59
C ALA A 310 6.10 2.14 -4.02
N SER A 311 5.05 2.86 -3.71
CA SER A 311 3.80 2.27 -3.21
C SER A 311 3.07 1.44 -4.26
N ASP A 312 3.43 1.61 -5.54
CA ASP A 312 2.81 0.91 -6.66
C ASP A 312 3.84 0.58 -7.75
N CYS A 313 3.81 -0.67 -8.25
CA CYS A 313 4.76 -1.13 -9.26
C CYS A 313 4.51 -0.53 -10.65
N GLY A 314 3.27 -0.19 -11.00
CA GLY A 314 2.94 0.51 -12.23
C GLY A 314 3.49 1.94 -12.24
N LEU A 315 3.36 2.65 -11.12
CA LEU A 315 3.96 3.98 -10.95
C LEU A 315 5.49 3.92 -11.00
N LEU A 316 6.12 2.92 -10.36
CA LEU A 316 7.58 2.72 -10.44
C LEU A 316 8.02 2.48 -11.89
N ARG A 317 7.29 1.63 -12.61
CA ARG A 317 7.55 1.35 -14.03
C ARG A 317 7.47 2.64 -14.87
N ARG A 318 6.40 3.43 -14.67
CA ARG A 318 6.20 4.67 -15.43
C ARG A 318 7.24 5.72 -15.08
N LEU A 319 7.60 5.86 -13.80
CA LEU A 319 8.66 6.77 -13.32
C LEU A 319 10.04 6.40 -13.90
N ALA A 320 10.25 5.12 -14.22
CA ALA A 320 11.46 4.62 -14.86
C ALA A 320 11.40 4.69 -16.40
N ASP A 321 10.35 5.21 -17.00
CA ASP A 321 10.10 5.20 -18.44
C ASP A 321 10.23 3.80 -19.08
N LEU A 322 9.96 2.73 -18.31
CA LEU A 322 10.03 1.36 -18.79
C LEU A 322 8.77 1.02 -19.59
N PRO A 323 8.86 0.70 -20.92
CA PRO A 323 7.70 0.34 -21.72
C PRO A 323 6.96 -0.88 -21.17
N GLY A 324 5.63 -0.82 -21.12
CA GLY A 324 4.80 -1.92 -20.64
C GLY A 324 4.96 -3.22 -21.45
N SER A 325 5.21 -3.09 -22.76
CA SER A 325 5.49 -4.23 -23.64
C SER A 325 6.71 -5.05 -23.22
N ILE A 326 7.74 -4.39 -22.67
CA ILE A 326 8.95 -5.08 -22.16
C ILE A 326 8.62 -5.90 -20.90
N VAL A 327 7.74 -5.43 -20.04
CA VAL A 327 7.33 -6.15 -18.81
C VAL A 327 6.48 -7.37 -19.14
N ILE A 328 5.63 -7.28 -20.16
CA ILE A 328 4.78 -8.40 -20.60
C ILE A 328 5.61 -9.49 -21.31
N ASP A 329 6.63 -9.11 -22.08
CA ASP A 329 7.45 -10.04 -22.83
C ASP A 329 8.36 -10.84 -21.86
N PRO A 330 8.15 -12.17 -21.72
CA PRO A 330 8.99 -13.00 -20.87
C PRO A 330 10.44 -13.11 -21.38
N THR A 331 10.69 -12.80 -22.65
CA THR A 331 12.02 -12.91 -23.29
C THR A 331 12.81 -11.60 -23.25
N ALA A 332 12.15 -10.49 -22.87
CA ALA A 332 12.79 -9.18 -22.84
C ALA A 332 13.92 -9.10 -21.80
N ASN A 333 15.04 -8.55 -22.22
CA ASN A 333 16.21 -8.40 -21.38
C ASN A 333 16.29 -6.98 -20.78
N TYR A 334 15.84 -6.83 -19.53
CA TYR A 334 16.03 -5.64 -18.71
C TYR A 334 16.51 -6.04 -17.30
N THR A 335 17.49 -6.90 -17.25
CA THR A 335 17.89 -7.78 -16.15
C THR A 335 18.04 -7.09 -14.81
N GLU A 336 18.72 -5.95 -14.74
CA GLU A 336 18.98 -5.23 -13.47
C GLU A 336 17.70 -4.65 -12.88
N PHE A 337 16.88 -3.98 -13.68
CA PHE A 337 15.64 -3.36 -13.21
C PHE A 337 14.50 -4.36 -13.01
N LYS A 338 14.57 -5.55 -13.65
CA LYS A 338 13.60 -6.64 -13.46
C LYS A 338 13.55 -7.14 -12.01
N GLY A 339 14.70 -7.23 -11.35
CA GLY A 339 14.80 -7.56 -9.94
C GLY A 339 14.12 -6.49 -9.05
N ALA A 340 14.35 -5.21 -9.36
CA ALA A 340 13.73 -4.09 -8.65
C ALA A 340 12.19 -4.12 -8.76
N MET A 341 11.68 -4.35 -9.96
CA MET A 341 10.24 -4.49 -10.21
C MET A 341 9.64 -5.67 -9.47
N ALA A 342 10.32 -6.82 -9.45
CA ALA A 342 9.86 -8.02 -8.74
C ALA A 342 9.79 -7.78 -7.23
N GLU A 343 10.82 -7.18 -6.62
CA GLU A 343 10.80 -6.84 -5.19
C GLU A 343 9.72 -5.82 -4.84
N ASN A 344 9.56 -4.77 -5.66
CA ASN A 344 8.52 -3.77 -5.44
C ASN A 344 7.11 -4.39 -5.52
N ALA A 345 6.85 -5.26 -6.50
CA ALA A 345 5.56 -5.91 -6.66
C ALA A 345 5.28 -6.91 -5.52
N VAL A 346 6.29 -7.66 -5.06
CA VAL A 346 6.17 -8.53 -3.89
C VAL A 346 5.89 -7.72 -2.63
N LEU A 347 6.62 -6.63 -2.37
CA LEU A 347 6.36 -5.76 -1.23
C LEU A 347 4.93 -5.20 -1.26
N GLN A 348 4.49 -4.69 -2.41
CA GLN A 348 3.13 -4.18 -2.61
C GLN A 348 2.06 -5.23 -2.26
N SER A 349 2.30 -6.51 -2.64
CA SER A 349 1.39 -7.61 -2.35
C SER A 349 1.48 -8.11 -0.89
N LEU A 350 2.65 -7.99 -0.24
CA LEU A 350 2.83 -8.38 1.17
C LEU A 350 2.15 -7.41 2.14
N LEU A 351 2.22 -6.10 1.89
CA LEU A 351 1.76 -5.07 2.82
C LEU A 351 0.30 -5.22 3.27
N PRO A 352 -0.69 -5.49 2.39
CA PRO A 352 -2.08 -5.65 2.80
C PRO A 352 -2.35 -6.88 3.66
N SER A 353 -1.57 -7.96 3.49
CA SER A 353 -1.72 -9.23 4.21
C SER A 353 -0.87 -9.28 5.48
N TYR A 354 0.34 -8.72 5.45
CA TYR A 354 1.24 -8.67 6.61
C TYR A 354 0.90 -7.53 7.58
N GLY A 355 0.41 -6.40 7.08
CA GLY A 355 -0.10 -5.28 7.89
C GLY A 355 0.95 -4.25 8.32
N SER A 356 2.25 -4.51 8.15
CA SER A 356 3.35 -3.59 8.46
C SER A 356 4.43 -3.64 7.39
N VAL A 357 5.31 -2.62 7.37
CA VAL A 357 6.49 -2.64 6.50
C VAL A 357 7.49 -3.65 7.08
N PRO A 358 7.99 -4.59 6.26
CA PRO A 358 9.00 -5.55 6.70
C PRO A 358 10.37 -4.89 6.91
N TYR A 359 11.30 -5.63 7.50
CA TYR A 359 12.72 -5.29 7.53
C TYR A 359 13.47 -6.04 6.43
N TYR A 360 14.77 -5.74 6.23
CA TYR A 360 15.65 -6.58 5.43
C TYR A 360 16.96 -6.88 6.18
N TRP A 361 17.71 -7.86 5.70
CA TRP A 361 18.99 -8.20 6.28
C TRP A 361 20.04 -8.38 5.19
N SER A 362 21.27 -7.91 5.45
CA SER A 362 22.42 -8.19 4.61
C SER A 362 23.62 -8.59 5.46
N SER A 363 24.37 -9.58 4.99
CA SER A 363 25.71 -9.85 5.51
C SER A 363 26.72 -8.95 4.81
N GLU A 364 27.84 -8.63 5.43
CA GLU A 364 28.91 -7.76 4.92
C GLU A 364 29.32 -8.09 3.45
N GLY A 365 28.43 -7.85 2.49
CA GLY A 365 28.60 -8.00 1.06
C GLY A 365 28.46 -9.43 0.48
N LYS A 366 28.04 -10.43 1.27
CA LYS A 366 28.00 -11.83 0.79
C LYS A 366 26.59 -12.39 0.53
N ALA A 367 25.59 -11.94 1.26
CA ALA A 367 24.21 -12.40 1.15
C ALA A 367 23.24 -11.29 1.55
N GLU A 368 22.09 -11.26 0.92
CA GLU A 368 21.01 -10.33 1.22
C GLU A 368 19.67 -11.06 1.21
N ILE A 369 18.83 -10.79 2.22
CA ILE A 369 17.45 -11.25 2.31
C ILE A 369 16.58 -10.01 2.13
N GLU A 370 15.79 -10.00 1.07
CA GLU A 370 15.01 -8.84 0.63
C GLU A 370 13.99 -8.37 1.67
N PHE A 371 13.32 -9.33 2.36
CA PHE A 371 12.40 -9.00 3.44
C PHE A 371 12.52 -9.96 4.61
N LEU A 372 12.36 -9.44 5.82
CA LEU A 372 12.20 -10.21 7.06
C LEU A 372 10.82 -9.91 7.63
N LEU A 373 10.03 -10.95 7.82
CA LEU A 373 8.70 -10.87 8.42
C LEU A 373 8.78 -11.39 9.85
N GLN A 374 8.32 -10.61 10.82
CA GLN A 374 8.17 -11.08 12.20
C GLN A 374 6.72 -11.51 12.41
N ARG A 375 6.53 -12.75 12.80
CA ARG A 375 5.21 -13.30 13.09
C ARG A 375 5.27 -14.14 14.37
N GLU A 376 4.47 -13.76 15.38
CA GLU A 376 4.48 -14.42 16.70
C GLU A 376 5.90 -14.58 17.26
N ASP A 377 6.41 -15.79 17.35
CA ASP A 377 7.73 -16.15 17.85
C ASP A 377 8.77 -16.45 16.75
N GLU A 378 8.44 -16.14 15.49
CA GLU A 378 9.26 -16.49 14.33
C GLU A 378 9.67 -15.26 13.48
N ILE A 379 10.90 -15.32 12.95
CA ILE A 379 11.38 -14.41 11.90
C ILE A 379 11.51 -15.20 10.61
N ILE A 380 10.72 -14.83 9.61
CA ILE A 380 10.64 -15.52 8.33
C ILE A 380 11.42 -14.73 7.29
N PRO A 381 12.57 -15.26 6.79
CA PRO A 381 13.28 -14.65 5.67
C PRO A 381 12.54 -14.87 4.36
N VAL A 382 12.47 -13.81 3.57
CA VAL A 382 11.83 -13.78 2.25
C VAL A 382 12.86 -13.39 1.22
N GLU A 383 13.17 -14.31 0.31
CA GLU A 383 14.00 -14.09 -0.87
C GLU A 383 13.10 -13.83 -2.08
N VAL A 384 13.42 -12.79 -2.87
CA VAL A 384 12.69 -12.49 -4.10
C VAL A 384 13.61 -12.70 -5.30
N LYS A 385 13.15 -13.46 -6.27
CA LYS A 385 13.85 -13.69 -7.53
C LYS A 385 12.97 -13.28 -8.71
N ALA A 386 13.54 -12.50 -9.60
CA ALA A 386 12.91 -12.24 -10.87
C ALA A 386 12.89 -13.53 -11.69
N GLU A 387 11.72 -13.89 -12.22
CA GLU A 387 11.54 -15.04 -13.12
C GLU A 387 11.88 -16.43 -12.52
N ASN A 388 12.39 -17.33 -13.37
CA ASN A 388 12.65 -18.74 -13.05
C ASN A 388 14.04 -18.98 -12.43
N CYS A 389 14.59 -18.00 -11.71
CA CYS A 389 15.92 -18.16 -11.13
C CYS A 389 15.89 -19.15 -9.95
N VAL A 390 16.72 -20.19 -10.04
CA VAL A 390 16.85 -21.26 -9.02
C VAL A 390 17.91 -20.93 -7.99
N SER A 391 18.89 -20.05 -8.31
CA SER A 391 20.01 -19.75 -7.41
C SER A 391 19.53 -18.99 -6.16
N GLY A 392 19.67 -19.59 -5.01
CA GLY A 392 19.27 -19.03 -3.71
C GLY A 392 20.42 -19.02 -2.73
N ARG A 393 21.60 -18.49 -3.12
CA ARG A 393 22.78 -18.46 -2.26
C ARG A 393 22.52 -17.69 -0.96
N SER A 394 21.81 -16.58 -1.03
CA SER A 394 21.54 -15.73 0.15
C SER A 394 20.71 -16.43 1.19
N ILE A 395 19.61 -17.08 0.79
CA ILE A 395 18.74 -17.77 1.75
C ILE A 395 19.40 -19.03 2.35
N VAL A 396 20.35 -19.65 1.62
CA VAL A 396 21.16 -20.74 2.15
C VAL A 396 22.12 -20.23 3.23
N VAL A 397 22.86 -19.15 2.97
CA VAL A 397 23.75 -18.49 3.95
C VAL A 397 22.98 -18.05 5.18
N TYR A 398 21.79 -17.46 4.99
CA TYR A 398 20.93 -17.07 6.10
C TYR A 398 20.50 -18.29 6.92
N ASN A 399 20.07 -19.36 6.26
CA ASN A 399 19.62 -20.59 6.91
C ASN A 399 20.75 -21.26 7.74
N GLU A 400 21.96 -21.32 7.20
CA GLU A 400 23.14 -21.87 7.90
C GLU A 400 23.50 -21.06 9.15
N ARG A 401 23.24 -19.74 9.14
CA ARG A 401 23.59 -18.86 10.24
C ARG A 401 22.52 -18.74 11.33
N TYR A 402 21.24 -18.77 10.96
CA TYR A 402 20.14 -18.42 11.86
C TYR A 402 19.10 -19.54 12.06
N HIS A 403 19.14 -20.60 11.24
CA HIS A 403 18.27 -21.77 11.31
C HIS A 403 16.76 -21.46 11.46
N PRO A 404 16.17 -20.58 10.59
CA PRO A 404 14.77 -20.27 10.68
C PRO A 404 13.91 -21.51 10.41
N LYS A 405 12.77 -21.63 11.11
CA LYS A 405 11.81 -22.71 10.92
C LYS A 405 11.19 -22.66 9.53
N ASN A 406 10.76 -21.48 9.11
CA ASN A 406 10.16 -21.22 7.81
C ASN A 406 10.98 -20.20 6.99
N ARG A 407 10.98 -20.38 5.68
CA ARG A 407 11.62 -19.52 4.69
C ARG A 407 10.71 -19.41 3.48
N ILE A 408 10.67 -18.24 2.85
CA ILE A 408 9.90 -18.04 1.62
C ILE A 408 10.84 -17.63 0.49
N ARG A 409 10.62 -18.20 -0.70
CA ARG A 409 11.20 -17.70 -1.93
C ARG A 409 10.10 -17.39 -2.92
N PHE A 410 9.97 -16.14 -3.29
CA PHE A 410 9.13 -15.73 -4.40
C PHE A 410 9.89 -15.75 -5.71
N SER A 411 9.28 -16.34 -6.74
CA SER A 411 9.84 -16.42 -8.11
C SER A 411 8.71 -16.77 -9.09
N PHE A 412 9.01 -17.05 -10.35
CA PHE A 412 8.02 -17.62 -11.27
C PHE A 412 8.07 -19.17 -11.35
N LEU A 413 8.82 -19.81 -10.44
CA LEU A 413 8.77 -21.26 -10.30
C LEU A 413 7.43 -21.70 -9.69
N ASN A 414 7.11 -22.99 -9.82
CA ASN A 414 5.86 -23.56 -9.32
C ASN A 414 5.83 -23.61 -7.78
N LEU A 415 4.62 -23.64 -7.24
CA LEU A 415 4.37 -23.75 -5.80
C LEU A 415 4.84 -25.11 -5.28
N GLN A 416 5.64 -25.08 -4.22
CA GLN A 416 6.02 -26.29 -3.46
C GLN A 416 6.60 -25.94 -2.10
N ARG A 417 6.49 -26.87 -1.15
CA ARG A 417 7.09 -26.74 0.17
C ARG A 417 8.02 -27.92 0.47
N ASN A 418 9.27 -27.63 0.83
CA ASN A 418 10.27 -28.64 1.13
C ASN A 418 11.13 -28.18 2.32
N SER A 419 11.24 -28.99 3.37
CA SER A 419 12.16 -28.75 4.50
C SER A 419 12.12 -27.30 5.04
N GLY A 420 10.93 -26.77 5.30
CA GLY A 420 10.72 -25.42 5.81
C GLY A 420 10.91 -24.29 4.78
N MET A 421 11.18 -24.62 3.50
CA MET A 421 11.22 -23.67 2.40
C MET A 421 9.91 -23.72 1.62
N LEU A 422 9.21 -22.59 1.58
CA LEU A 422 8.08 -22.37 0.68
C LEU A 422 8.60 -21.68 -0.59
N ALA A 423 8.69 -22.41 -1.70
CA ALA A 423 8.85 -21.83 -3.02
C ALA A 423 7.46 -21.45 -3.53
N CYS A 424 7.21 -20.16 -3.66
CA CYS A 424 5.91 -19.61 -3.97
C CYS A 424 5.99 -18.77 -5.26
N PRO A 425 5.11 -19.01 -6.25
CA PRO A 425 5.00 -18.10 -7.38
C PRO A 425 4.70 -16.68 -6.90
N SER A 426 5.41 -15.66 -7.41
CA SER A 426 5.20 -14.24 -7.02
C SER A 426 3.74 -13.78 -7.17
N PRO A 427 2.95 -14.24 -8.16
CA PRO A 427 1.51 -13.98 -8.20
C PRO A 427 0.73 -14.43 -6.95
N LEU A 428 1.27 -15.36 -6.17
CA LEU A 428 0.62 -15.93 -5.00
C LEU A 428 1.14 -15.34 -3.67
N THR A 429 1.82 -14.20 -3.71
CA THR A 429 2.39 -13.56 -2.51
C THR A 429 1.35 -13.34 -1.41
N GLU A 430 0.13 -12.92 -1.74
CA GLU A 430 -0.93 -12.65 -0.78
C GLU A 430 -1.45 -13.90 -0.04
N TRP A 431 -1.22 -15.09 -0.59
CA TRP A 431 -1.62 -16.37 0.03
C TRP A 431 -0.47 -17.06 0.78
N ALA A 432 0.77 -16.60 0.59
CA ALA A 432 1.95 -17.30 1.13
C ALA A 432 1.88 -17.52 2.64
N MET A 433 1.37 -16.53 3.39
CA MET A 433 1.25 -16.63 4.84
C MET A 433 0.30 -17.74 5.30
N LYS A 434 -0.75 -18.04 4.53
CA LYS A 434 -1.72 -19.14 4.80
C LYS A 434 -1.03 -20.51 4.82
N TRP A 435 0.03 -20.67 4.03
CA TRP A 435 0.72 -21.95 3.83
C TRP A 435 1.93 -22.16 4.73
N LEU A 436 2.29 -21.21 5.57
CA LEU A 436 3.41 -21.35 6.51
C LEU A 436 3.03 -22.14 7.76
N ASP A 437 1.77 -22.12 8.17
CA ASP A 437 1.25 -22.77 9.38
C ASP A 437 0.94 -24.25 9.16
N LYS A 438 1.10 -24.74 7.94
CA LYS A 438 0.84 -26.10 7.51
C LYS A 438 2.15 -26.76 7.06
#